data_2cf5aee07ceadc0a4bc28f41f2e3af94
#
_entry.id   2cf5aee07ceadc0a4bc28f41f2e3af94
#
_cell.length_a   1.000
_cell.length_b   1.000
_cell.length_c   1.000
_cell.angle_alpha   90.00
_cell.angle_beta   90.00
_cell.angle_gamma   90.00
#
_symmetry.space_group_name_H-M   'P 1'
#
loop_
_entity.id
_entity.type
_entity.pdbx_description
1 polymer ?
#
loop_
_entity_poly.entity_id
_entity_poly.type
_entity_poly.pdbx_seq_one_letter_code
_entity_poly.pdbx_strand_id
1 'polypeptide(L)'
;MYIELTPEQRQLQAEMRQYFTNLISADEAAEMETDRHGKAYRAVIKRMGSDGKLGVGWPKEFGGHGFGPIEQQIFVNEAARADVPLPAVTLQTVGPTLQKYGTELQKKKFLPGILSGDVHFAIGYSEPEAGTDLASLRTSAVRHGDEYIVNGQKIWTTGGHDADYLWLAVRTDPEAVKHKGISILIVDTSDPGYSWTPIILSDGAHHTNATYFNDVRVPVEMLVGEENAGWRLITTQLNHERVMLGPAGKVAAIYDKVHAWASKPGGNGVTPIEHDDVLRLIGEIKAIWRINELLNWQVAAGGEEINVADAAATKVFGTERIQRVGRLAEEIVGKYGNPAESATAELLEWLDSQTKRNLVITFGGGVNEVMREMIAASGLNVPRVPR
;
A
#
# COMPACT_ATOMS: atom_id res chain seq x y z
N MET A 1 -26.41 -9.50 -7.18
CA MET A 1 -25.31 -10.25 -6.54
C MET A 1 -25.46 -10.06 -5.04
N TYR A 2 -25.46 -11.14 -4.26
CA TYR A 2 -25.48 -11.08 -2.79
C TYR A 2 -24.07 -11.41 -2.30
N ILE A 3 -23.44 -10.50 -1.56
CA ILE A 3 -22.11 -10.67 -1.01
C ILE A 3 -22.22 -10.52 0.50
N GLU A 4 -21.97 -11.62 1.22
CA GLU A 4 -21.94 -11.65 2.67
C GLU A 4 -20.80 -12.55 3.16
N LEU A 5 -20.16 -12.16 4.26
CA LEU A 5 -19.15 -12.98 4.91
C LEU A 5 -19.77 -14.24 5.53
N THR A 6 -19.08 -15.36 5.44
CA THR A 6 -19.45 -16.58 6.17
C THR A 6 -19.35 -16.36 7.68
N PRO A 7 -19.94 -17.23 8.53
CA PRO A 7 -19.74 -17.15 9.98
C PRO A 7 -18.26 -17.15 10.38
N GLU A 8 -17.44 -17.98 9.74
CA GLU A 8 -16.01 -18.11 10.01
C GLU A 8 -15.27 -16.82 9.61
N GLN A 9 -15.62 -16.21 8.47
CA GLN A 9 -15.05 -14.94 8.02
C GLN A 9 -15.46 -13.78 8.93
N ARG A 10 -16.70 -13.77 9.46
CA ARG A 10 -17.14 -12.79 10.46
C ARG A 10 -16.38 -12.95 11.77
N GLN A 11 -16.11 -14.17 12.19
CA GLN A 11 -15.30 -14.45 13.37
C GLN A 11 -13.86 -13.94 13.16
N LEU A 12 -13.24 -14.29 12.03
CA LEU A 12 -11.90 -13.80 11.68
C LEU A 12 -11.86 -12.25 11.67
N GLN A 13 -12.88 -11.61 11.11
CA GLN A 13 -12.98 -10.15 11.10
C GLN A 13 -13.02 -9.57 12.51
N ALA A 14 -13.79 -10.16 13.41
CA ALA A 14 -13.86 -9.72 14.81
C ALA A 14 -12.51 -9.91 15.55
N GLU A 15 -11.86 -11.04 15.33
CA GLU A 15 -10.52 -11.34 15.88
C GLU A 15 -9.47 -10.35 15.38
N MET A 16 -9.42 -10.08 14.08
CA MET A 16 -8.48 -9.11 13.49
C MET A 16 -8.75 -7.69 14.00
N ARG A 17 -10.00 -7.29 14.11
CA ARG A 17 -10.39 -5.99 14.69
C ARG A 17 -9.88 -5.83 16.12
N GLN A 18 -10.12 -6.82 16.98
CA GLN A 18 -9.64 -6.81 18.36
C GLN A 18 -8.11 -6.77 18.41
N TYR A 19 -7.44 -7.55 17.58
CA TYR A 19 -5.99 -7.61 17.51
C TYR A 19 -5.40 -6.25 17.14
N PHE A 20 -5.83 -5.67 16.04
CA PHE A 20 -5.28 -4.41 15.54
C PHE A 20 -5.61 -3.21 16.44
N THR A 21 -6.79 -3.19 17.08
CA THR A 21 -7.15 -2.11 18.02
C THR A 21 -6.18 -2.01 19.18
N ASN A 22 -5.57 -3.13 19.59
CA ASN A 22 -4.68 -3.22 20.75
C ASN A 22 -3.20 -3.35 20.39
N LEU A 23 -2.85 -3.32 19.10
CA LEU A 23 -1.50 -3.65 18.63
C LEU A 23 -0.50 -2.52 18.88
N ILE A 24 -0.91 -1.27 18.64
CA ILE A 24 -0.03 -0.09 18.65
C ILE A 24 -0.29 0.72 19.91
N SER A 25 0.77 1.03 20.66
CA SER A 25 0.70 1.95 21.80
C SER A 25 0.63 3.42 21.33
N ALA A 26 0.21 4.32 22.23
CA ALA A 26 0.17 5.75 21.92
C ALA A 26 1.55 6.33 21.57
N ASP A 27 2.61 5.86 22.25
CA ASP A 27 3.99 6.30 21.97
C ASP A 27 4.47 5.83 20.59
N GLU A 28 4.20 4.56 20.21
CA GLU A 28 4.51 4.04 18.87
C GLU A 28 3.72 4.79 17.78
N ALA A 29 2.46 5.11 18.03
CA ALA A 29 1.65 5.90 17.10
C ALA A 29 2.25 7.30 16.90
N ALA A 30 2.65 7.99 17.98
CA ALA A 30 3.26 9.32 17.93
C ALA A 30 4.61 9.30 17.18
N GLU A 31 5.46 8.29 17.38
CA GLU A 31 6.70 8.12 16.64
C GLU A 31 6.43 7.95 15.13
N MET A 32 5.46 7.11 14.76
CA MET A 32 5.08 6.86 13.38
C MET A 32 4.39 8.03 12.68
N GLU A 33 3.97 9.08 13.41
CA GLU A 33 3.49 10.33 12.78
C GLU A 33 4.61 11.07 12.05
N THR A 34 5.85 10.98 12.54
CA THR A 34 7.01 11.67 11.97
C THR A 34 7.87 10.77 11.08
N ASP A 35 8.04 9.50 11.45
CA ASP A 35 8.78 8.50 10.68
C ASP A 35 7.96 7.20 10.54
N ARG A 36 7.38 7.01 9.37
CA ARG A 36 6.47 5.89 9.10
C ARG A 36 7.17 4.57 8.79
N HIS A 37 8.48 4.56 8.66
CA HIS A 37 9.29 3.38 8.37
C HIS A 37 10.48 3.25 9.33
N GLY A 38 10.41 3.90 10.49
CA GLY A 38 11.46 3.87 11.49
C GLY A 38 11.30 2.74 12.51
N LYS A 39 11.90 2.95 13.65
CA LYS A 39 12.02 1.94 14.73
C LYS A 39 10.68 1.42 15.24
N ALA A 40 9.70 2.32 15.47
CA ALA A 40 8.37 1.92 15.95
C ALA A 40 7.64 1.05 14.92
N TYR A 41 7.71 1.43 13.65
CA TYR A 41 7.14 0.62 12.55
C TYR A 41 7.74 -0.79 12.55
N ARG A 42 9.07 -0.93 12.58
CA ARG A 42 9.73 -2.24 12.60
C ARG A 42 9.33 -3.08 13.81
N ALA A 43 9.21 -2.47 14.99
CA ALA A 43 8.77 -3.16 16.20
C ALA A 43 7.34 -3.71 16.08
N VAL A 44 6.43 -2.93 15.50
CA VAL A 44 5.04 -3.35 15.24
C VAL A 44 5.00 -4.51 14.25
N ILE A 45 5.73 -4.42 13.13
CA ILE A 45 5.77 -5.50 12.13
C ILE A 45 6.40 -6.77 12.70
N LYS A 46 7.48 -6.63 13.47
CA LYS A 46 8.11 -7.77 14.17
C LYS A 46 7.15 -8.45 15.14
N ARG A 47 6.36 -7.68 15.89
CA ARG A 47 5.31 -8.20 16.78
C ARG A 47 4.27 -8.99 15.99
N MET A 48 3.77 -8.44 14.87
CA MET A 48 2.84 -9.14 13.99
C MET A 48 3.42 -10.47 13.45
N GLY A 49 4.70 -10.48 13.08
CA GLY A 49 5.40 -11.69 12.66
C GLY A 49 5.49 -12.73 13.77
N SER A 50 5.87 -12.31 14.99
CA SER A 50 5.93 -13.18 16.18
C SER A 50 4.58 -13.76 16.56
N ASP A 51 3.50 -13.00 16.36
CA ASP A 51 2.12 -13.42 16.59
C ASP A 51 1.55 -14.27 15.43
N GLY A 52 2.36 -14.54 14.39
CA GLY A 52 1.97 -15.31 13.22
C GLY A 52 0.90 -14.63 12.35
N LYS A 53 0.80 -13.30 12.37
CA LYS A 53 -0.28 -12.58 11.67
C LYS A 53 0.08 -12.14 10.24
N LEU A 54 1.36 -12.18 9.84
CA LEU A 54 1.76 -11.70 8.52
C LEU A 54 1.40 -12.65 7.37
N GLY A 55 1.22 -13.95 7.62
CA GLY A 55 1.02 -14.96 6.60
C GLY A 55 -0.45 -15.30 6.24
N VAL A 56 -1.42 -14.42 6.47
CA VAL A 56 -2.86 -14.74 6.34
C VAL A 56 -3.20 -15.35 4.98
N GLY A 57 -2.89 -14.68 3.89
CA GLY A 57 -3.19 -15.14 2.53
C GLY A 57 -2.10 -15.99 1.89
N TRP A 58 -0.99 -16.26 2.58
CA TRP A 58 0.11 -17.04 1.98
C TRP A 58 -0.16 -18.55 2.03
N PRO A 59 0.27 -19.31 1.02
CA PRO A 59 0.20 -20.77 1.03
C PRO A 59 0.93 -21.39 2.23
N LYS A 60 0.41 -22.49 2.75
CA LYS A 60 1.00 -23.21 3.90
C LYS A 60 2.43 -23.69 3.63
N GLU A 61 2.74 -24.07 2.40
CA GLU A 61 4.08 -24.49 1.99
C GLU A 61 5.16 -23.41 2.18
N PHE A 62 4.75 -22.12 2.17
CA PHE A 62 5.61 -20.98 2.45
C PHE A 62 5.47 -20.44 3.87
N GLY A 63 4.84 -21.18 4.78
CA GLY A 63 4.65 -20.80 6.19
C GLY A 63 3.44 -19.93 6.46
N GLY A 64 2.56 -19.73 5.49
CA GLY A 64 1.32 -18.99 5.64
C GLY A 64 0.17 -19.82 6.22
N HIS A 65 -0.97 -19.16 6.42
CA HIS A 65 -2.18 -19.80 6.96
C HIS A 65 -2.98 -20.55 5.89
N GLY A 66 -2.75 -20.27 4.60
CA GLY A 66 -3.46 -20.88 3.49
C GLY A 66 -4.90 -20.40 3.38
N PHE A 67 -5.21 -19.21 3.89
CA PHE A 67 -6.50 -18.56 3.67
C PHE A 67 -6.62 -17.99 2.26
N GLY A 68 -7.85 -17.67 1.87
CA GLY A 68 -8.14 -17.12 0.55
C GLY A 68 -7.99 -15.59 0.46
N PRO A 69 -8.26 -15.02 -0.74
CA PRO A 69 -8.18 -13.58 -0.96
C PRO A 69 -9.18 -12.77 -0.14
N ILE A 70 -10.33 -13.36 0.24
CA ILE A 70 -11.33 -12.69 1.09
C ILE A 70 -10.78 -12.49 2.51
N GLU A 71 -10.18 -13.52 3.09
CA GLU A 71 -9.57 -13.46 4.43
C GLU A 71 -8.36 -12.50 4.44
N GLN A 72 -7.57 -12.47 3.37
CA GLN A 72 -6.52 -11.48 3.18
C GLN A 72 -7.10 -10.06 3.11
N GLN A 73 -8.23 -9.86 2.44
CA GLN A 73 -8.89 -8.55 2.39
C GLN A 73 -9.48 -8.14 3.74
N ILE A 74 -10.00 -9.08 4.54
CA ILE A 74 -10.40 -8.83 5.93
C ILE A 74 -9.22 -8.29 6.74
N PHE A 75 -8.09 -8.98 6.68
CA PHE A 75 -6.85 -8.57 7.36
C PHE A 75 -6.45 -7.14 7.00
N VAL A 76 -6.38 -6.82 5.70
CA VAL A 76 -6.03 -5.48 5.20
C VAL A 76 -7.01 -4.42 5.66
N ASN A 77 -8.31 -4.69 5.59
CA ASN A 77 -9.35 -3.74 5.97
C ASN A 77 -9.34 -3.44 7.48
N GLU A 78 -9.18 -4.46 8.32
CA GLU A 78 -9.17 -4.25 9.77
C GLU A 78 -7.87 -3.57 10.24
N ALA A 79 -6.72 -3.86 9.63
CA ALA A 79 -5.48 -3.12 9.87
C ALA A 79 -5.63 -1.64 9.48
N ALA A 80 -6.17 -1.36 8.28
CA ALA A 80 -6.40 0.00 7.81
C ALA A 80 -7.43 0.76 8.67
N ARG A 81 -8.44 0.08 9.22
CA ARG A 81 -9.43 0.65 10.14
C ARG A 81 -8.83 1.08 11.47
N ALA A 82 -7.82 0.35 11.94
CA ALA A 82 -7.08 0.65 13.16
C ALA A 82 -5.88 1.59 12.94
N ASP A 83 -5.67 2.09 11.71
CA ASP A 83 -4.51 2.89 11.27
C ASP A 83 -3.16 2.17 11.50
N VAL A 84 -3.18 0.84 11.45
CA VAL A 84 -1.98 0.00 11.57
C VAL A 84 -1.28 -0.08 10.22
N PRO A 85 0.00 0.34 10.10
CA PRO A 85 0.75 0.23 8.86
C PRO A 85 1.11 -1.23 8.59
N LEU A 86 0.80 -1.71 7.38
CA LEU A 86 1.22 -3.03 6.92
C LEU A 86 2.47 -2.92 6.05
N PRO A 87 3.36 -3.91 6.05
CA PRO A 87 4.49 -3.99 5.13
C PRO A 87 4.01 -4.44 3.74
N ALA A 88 3.12 -3.63 3.13
CA ALA A 88 2.35 -4.02 1.93
C ALA A 88 3.27 -4.41 0.76
N VAL A 89 4.33 -3.65 0.51
CA VAL A 89 5.33 -3.97 -0.53
C VAL A 89 5.94 -5.34 -0.27
N THR A 90 6.46 -5.55 0.94
CA THR A 90 7.15 -6.79 1.32
C THR A 90 6.21 -7.99 1.30
N LEU A 91 5.05 -7.85 1.96
CA LEU A 91 4.14 -8.97 2.25
C LEU A 91 3.23 -9.32 1.07
N GLN A 92 2.77 -8.33 0.33
CA GLN A 92 1.70 -8.49 -0.66
C GLN A 92 2.18 -8.33 -2.11
N THR A 93 3.40 -7.81 -2.30
CA THR A 93 3.99 -7.64 -3.63
C THR A 93 5.22 -8.51 -3.82
N VAL A 94 6.28 -8.30 -3.03
CA VAL A 94 7.55 -9.02 -3.17
C VAL A 94 7.39 -10.49 -2.79
N GLY A 95 6.81 -10.79 -1.62
CA GLY A 95 6.65 -12.16 -1.15
C GLY A 95 5.92 -13.06 -2.15
N PRO A 96 4.70 -12.74 -2.60
CA PRO A 96 3.97 -13.53 -3.60
C PRO A 96 4.70 -13.64 -4.94
N THR A 97 5.45 -12.60 -5.35
CA THR A 97 6.25 -12.66 -6.57
C THR A 97 7.43 -13.63 -6.42
N LEU A 98 8.10 -13.62 -5.27
CA LEU A 98 9.16 -14.60 -4.97
C LEU A 98 8.64 -16.03 -4.89
N GLN A 99 7.46 -16.25 -4.30
CA GLN A 99 6.82 -17.57 -4.29
C GLN A 99 6.64 -18.13 -5.70
N LYS A 100 6.26 -17.28 -6.65
CA LYS A 100 5.94 -17.69 -8.03
C LYS A 100 7.16 -17.73 -8.96
N TYR A 101 8.06 -16.75 -8.85
CA TYR A 101 9.14 -16.52 -9.82
C TYR A 101 10.55 -16.59 -9.22
N GLY A 102 10.67 -16.60 -7.90
CA GLY A 102 11.96 -16.69 -7.22
C GLY A 102 12.60 -18.07 -7.35
N THR A 103 13.93 -18.09 -7.35
CA THR A 103 14.69 -19.34 -7.22
C THR A 103 14.51 -19.95 -5.83
N GLU A 104 14.78 -21.23 -5.66
CA GLU A 104 14.71 -21.90 -4.34
C GLU A 104 15.65 -21.24 -3.32
N LEU A 105 16.80 -20.74 -3.77
CA LEU A 105 17.73 -19.97 -2.93
C LEU A 105 17.07 -18.67 -2.44
N GLN A 106 16.45 -17.91 -3.34
CA GLN A 106 15.76 -16.68 -2.99
C GLN A 106 14.58 -16.92 -2.05
N LYS A 107 13.74 -17.93 -2.34
CA LYS A 107 12.62 -18.32 -1.48
C LYS A 107 13.10 -18.66 -0.07
N LYS A 108 14.12 -19.51 0.05
CA LYS A 108 14.70 -19.93 1.33
C LYS A 108 15.33 -18.75 2.09
N LYS A 109 15.94 -17.80 1.38
CA LYS A 109 16.61 -16.65 1.97
C LYS A 109 15.61 -15.62 2.50
N PHE A 110 14.55 -15.31 1.77
CA PHE A 110 13.71 -14.15 2.03
C PHE A 110 12.35 -14.48 2.67
N LEU A 111 11.65 -15.54 2.22
CA LEU A 111 10.26 -15.75 2.65
C LEU A 111 10.10 -15.96 4.17
N PRO A 112 10.95 -16.70 4.87
CA PRO A 112 10.86 -16.84 6.33
C PRO A 112 11.04 -15.49 7.06
N GLY A 113 12.02 -14.68 6.62
CA GLY A 113 12.30 -13.35 7.18
C GLY A 113 11.17 -12.35 6.95
N ILE A 114 10.48 -12.44 5.81
CA ILE A 114 9.28 -11.65 5.54
C ILE A 114 8.16 -11.99 6.53
N LEU A 115 7.88 -13.27 6.73
CA LEU A 115 6.80 -13.72 7.64
C LEU A 115 7.12 -13.47 9.11
N SER A 116 8.39 -13.49 9.49
CA SER A 116 8.81 -13.15 10.86
C SER A 116 8.88 -11.64 11.11
N GLY A 117 8.72 -10.81 10.06
CA GLY A 117 8.84 -9.36 10.14
C GLY A 117 10.27 -8.86 10.33
N ASP A 118 11.28 -9.68 10.00
CA ASP A 118 12.70 -9.31 10.06
C ASP A 118 13.23 -8.70 8.78
N VAL A 119 12.65 -9.06 7.64
CA VAL A 119 13.09 -8.64 6.30
C VAL A 119 12.07 -7.68 5.68
N HIS A 120 12.54 -6.49 5.37
CA HIS A 120 11.75 -5.42 4.76
C HIS A 120 12.26 -5.07 3.37
N PHE A 121 11.34 -4.95 2.43
CA PHE A 121 11.64 -4.52 1.06
C PHE A 121 11.01 -3.16 0.77
N ALA A 122 11.74 -2.34 0.01
CA ALA A 122 11.17 -1.19 -0.68
C ALA A 122 11.22 -1.41 -2.20
N ILE A 123 10.34 -0.72 -2.95
CA ILE A 123 10.31 -0.79 -4.42
C ILE A 123 11.04 0.42 -5.02
N GLY A 124 12.03 0.15 -5.88
CA GLY A 124 12.72 1.14 -6.69
C GLY A 124 12.29 1.04 -8.16
N TYR A 125 11.18 1.71 -8.51
CA TYR A 125 10.64 1.73 -9.89
C TYR A 125 10.81 3.08 -10.54
N SER A 126 10.09 4.09 -10.06
CA SER A 126 10.03 5.42 -10.66
C SER A 126 11.38 6.13 -10.66
N GLU A 127 11.66 6.85 -11.73
CA GLU A 127 12.81 7.77 -11.86
C GLU A 127 12.30 9.19 -12.07
N PRO A 128 13.13 10.22 -11.88
CA PRO A 128 12.73 11.62 -12.11
C PRO A 128 12.07 11.85 -13.47
N GLU A 129 12.52 11.13 -14.51
CA GLU A 129 12.00 11.23 -15.88
C GLU A 129 11.13 10.04 -16.33
N ALA A 130 10.94 9.02 -15.47
CA ALA A 130 10.20 7.80 -15.79
C ALA A 130 9.25 7.41 -14.65
N GLY A 131 8.09 8.07 -14.58
CA GLY A 131 7.01 7.76 -13.64
C GLY A 131 5.88 6.99 -14.33
N THR A 132 4.96 7.69 -14.97
CA THR A 132 3.84 7.06 -15.72
C THR A 132 4.33 6.21 -16.89
N ASP A 133 5.34 6.67 -17.63
CA ASP A 133 6.05 5.88 -18.66
C ASP A 133 7.22 5.11 -18.01
N LEU A 134 6.91 4.22 -17.09
CA LEU A 134 7.91 3.43 -16.34
C LEU A 134 8.84 2.63 -17.27
N ALA A 135 8.35 2.20 -18.43
CA ALA A 135 9.15 1.46 -19.40
C ALA A 135 10.33 2.25 -19.96
N SER A 136 10.37 3.57 -19.77
CA SER A 136 11.49 4.43 -20.17
C SER A 136 12.57 4.61 -19.11
N LEU A 137 12.54 3.81 -18.03
CA LEU A 137 13.56 3.82 -16.97
C LEU A 137 14.98 3.61 -17.53
N ARG A 138 15.96 4.26 -16.86
CA ARG A 138 17.36 4.32 -17.31
C ARG A 138 18.37 3.80 -16.28
N THR A 139 17.98 3.60 -15.03
CA THR A 139 18.86 2.98 -14.04
C THR A 139 19.43 1.69 -14.63
N SER A 140 20.74 1.66 -14.86
CA SER A 140 21.41 0.58 -15.58
C SER A 140 21.92 -0.51 -14.65
N ALA A 141 21.97 -1.72 -15.16
CA ALA A 141 22.66 -2.85 -14.53
C ALA A 141 23.49 -3.59 -15.58
N VAL A 142 24.80 -3.44 -15.49
CA VAL A 142 25.73 -4.06 -16.45
C VAL A 142 26.34 -5.29 -15.79
N ARG A 143 26.25 -6.44 -16.46
CA ARG A 143 26.80 -7.70 -15.96
C ARG A 143 28.32 -7.76 -16.10
N HIS A 144 29.00 -8.04 -15.00
CA HIS A 144 30.44 -8.28 -14.91
C HIS A 144 30.69 -9.61 -14.21
N GLY A 145 30.84 -10.68 -14.98
CA GLY A 145 31.04 -12.03 -14.42
C GLY A 145 29.83 -12.50 -13.62
N ASP A 146 29.98 -12.67 -12.32
CA ASP A 146 28.99 -13.18 -11.41
C ASP A 146 28.18 -12.08 -10.66
N GLU A 147 28.33 -10.82 -11.08
CA GLU A 147 27.64 -9.68 -10.49
C GLU A 147 27.12 -8.72 -11.55
N TYR A 148 26.11 -7.91 -11.17
CA TYR A 148 25.68 -6.71 -11.88
C TYR A 148 26.24 -5.49 -11.18
N ILE A 149 26.69 -4.51 -11.96
CA ILE A 149 27.05 -3.17 -11.46
C ILE A 149 25.89 -2.23 -11.77
N VAL A 150 25.26 -1.71 -10.73
CA VAL A 150 24.05 -0.88 -10.83
C VAL A 150 24.40 0.58 -10.66
N ASN A 151 23.96 1.41 -11.64
CA ASN A 151 24.13 2.86 -11.62
C ASN A 151 22.83 3.57 -11.99
N GLY A 152 22.45 4.60 -11.25
CA GLY A 152 21.27 5.39 -11.52
C GLY A 152 20.63 6.02 -10.30
N GLN A 153 19.37 6.40 -10.47
CA GLN A 153 18.59 7.08 -9.45
C GLN A 153 17.13 6.64 -9.51
N LYS A 154 16.51 6.47 -8.34
CA LYS A 154 15.05 6.30 -8.21
C LYS A 154 14.46 7.41 -7.36
N ILE A 155 13.16 7.62 -7.51
CA ILE A 155 12.42 8.62 -6.73
C ILE A 155 11.11 8.01 -6.22
N TRP A 156 10.58 8.54 -5.14
CA TRP A 156 9.37 8.05 -4.47
C TRP A 156 9.54 6.63 -3.92
N THR A 157 10.77 6.29 -3.50
CA THR A 157 11.08 5.00 -2.88
C THR A 157 10.60 4.99 -1.43
N THR A 158 9.36 4.57 -1.23
CA THR A 158 8.73 4.47 0.10
C THR A 158 9.51 3.50 0.97
N GLY A 159 9.90 3.93 2.18
CA GLY A 159 10.68 3.13 3.12
C GLY A 159 12.10 2.81 2.69
N GLY A 160 12.63 3.44 1.61
CA GLY A 160 13.98 3.14 1.11
C GLY A 160 15.11 3.42 2.08
N HIS A 161 14.90 4.24 3.12
CA HIS A 161 15.85 4.54 4.18
C HIS A 161 15.92 3.46 5.27
N ASP A 162 14.88 2.63 5.37
CA ASP A 162 14.74 1.61 6.41
C ASP A 162 14.74 0.17 5.86
N ALA A 163 14.46 -0.02 4.57
CA ALA A 163 14.41 -1.36 3.96
C ALA A 163 15.76 -2.07 3.99
N ASP A 164 15.75 -3.38 4.20
CA ASP A 164 16.95 -4.23 4.12
C ASP A 164 17.34 -4.50 2.67
N TYR A 165 16.34 -4.55 1.79
CA TYR A 165 16.52 -4.83 0.36
C TYR A 165 15.63 -3.93 -0.49
N LEU A 166 16.13 -3.61 -1.69
CA LEU A 166 15.31 -2.98 -2.73
C LEU A 166 14.92 -4.02 -3.79
N TRP A 167 13.66 -4.00 -4.12
CA TRP A 167 13.10 -4.62 -5.31
C TRP A 167 13.22 -3.63 -6.46
N LEU A 168 14.32 -3.75 -7.22
CA LEU A 168 14.77 -2.72 -8.13
C LEU A 168 14.51 -3.08 -9.60
N ALA A 169 13.81 -2.20 -10.33
CA ALA A 169 13.70 -2.29 -11.78
C ALA A 169 14.89 -1.58 -12.42
N VAL A 170 15.59 -2.31 -13.30
CA VAL A 170 16.82 -1.85 -13.96
C VAL A 170 16.80 -2.13 -15.47
N ARG A 171 17.59 -1.36 -16.24
CA ARG A 171 17.86 -1.56 -17.65
C ARG A 171 19.08 -2.46 -17.79
N THR A 172 18.87 -3.72 -18.18
CA THR A 172 19.94 -4.70 -18.45
C THR A 172 20.31 -4.78 -19.94
N ASP A 173 19.39 -4.42 -20.84
CA ASP A 173 19.65 -4.27 -22.26
C ASP A 173 19.19 -2.86 -22.76
N PRO A 174 20.14 -1.94 -22.98
CA PRO A 174 19.82 -0.58 -23.40
C PRO A 174 19.39 -0.49 -24.88
N GLU A 175 19.70 -1.49 -25.71
CA GLU A 175 19.37 -1.51 -27.14
C GLU A 175 17.97 -2.10 -27.40
N ALA A 176 17.39 -2.77 -26.41
CA ALA A 176 16.06 -3.36 -26.53
C ALA A 176 14.94 -2.29 -26.54
N VAL A 177 13.85 -2.60 -27.24
CA VAL A 177 12.64 -1.76 -27.17
C VAL A 177 12.11 -1.65 -25.74
N LYS A 178 11.54 -0.51 -25.40
CA LYS A 178 11.14 -0.05 -24.05
C LYS A 178 10.83 -1.13 -23.00
N HIS A 179 9.91 -2.04 -23.28
CA HIS A 179 9.43 -3.07 -22.34
C HIS A 179 10.33 -4.32 -22.26
N LYS A 180 11.20 -4.49 -23.28
CA LYS A 180 12.20 -5.55 -23.33
C LYS A 180 13.52 -4.98 -22.82
N GLY A 181 14.33 -5.72 -22.13
CA GLY A 181 15.59 -5.21 -21.59
C GLY A 181 15.46 -4.60 -20.18
N ILE A 182 14.35 -4.82 -19.51
CA ILE A 182 14.15 -4.50 -18.09
C ILE A 182 14.24 -5.80 -17.29
N SER A 183 15.00 -5.75 -16.19
CA SER A 183 15.13 -6.84 -15.22
C SER A 183 14.76 -6.37 -13.82
N ILE A 184 14.48 -7.30 -12.93
CA ILE A 184 14.27 -7.05 -11.50
C ILE A 184 15.44 -7.64 -10.73
N LEU A 185 16.10 -6.80 -9.94
CA LEU A 185 17.18 -7.20 -9.04
C LEU A 185 16.77 -6.98 -7.59
N ILE A 186 17.21 -7.90 -6.71
CA ILE A 186 17.16 -7.70 -5.25
C ILE A 186 18.48 -7.06 -4.85
N VAL A 187 18.44 -5.81 -4.41
CA VAL A 187 19.62 -5.03 -4.04
C VAL A 187 19.70 -4.92 -2.52
N ASP A 188 20.84 -5.26 -1.95
CA ASP A 188 21.12 -5.07 -0.53
C ASP A 188 21.39 -3.59 -0.26
N THR A 189 20.64 -2.99 0.67
CA THR A 189 20.75 -1.56 1.01
C THR A 189 21.98 -1.25 1.86
N SER A 190 22.65 -2.26 2.37
CA SER A 190 23.93 -2.12 3.08
C SER A 190 25.14 -1.91 2.16
N ASP A 191 24.97 -2.08 0.84
CA ASP A 191 26.03 -1.80 -0.13
C ASP A 191 26.45 -0.33 -0.06
N PRO A 192 27.75 -0.02 0.05
CA PRO A 192 28.25 1.37 0.21
C PRO A 192 27.92 2.29 -0.99
N GLY A 193 27.62 1.73 -2.16
CA GLY A 193 27.18 2.47 -3.34
C GLY A 193 25.72 2.93 -3.27
N TYR A 194 24.93 2.41 -2.31
CA TYR A 194 23.55 2.83 -2.09
C TYR A 194 23.49 4.03 -1.15
N SER A 195 22.69 5.01 -1.51
CA SER A 195 22.38 6.16 -0.65
C SER A 195 20.99 6.72 -0.93
N TRP A 196 20.51 7.55 -0.02
CA TRP A 196 19.16 8.14 -0.12
C TRP A 196 19.11 9.57 0.44
N THR A 197 18.09 10.31 0.00
CA THR A 197 17.71 11.63 0.55
C THR A 197 16.22 11.62 0.88
N PRO A 198 15.80 12.13 2.04
CA PRO A 198 14.39 12.14 2.42
C PRO A 198 13.58 13.07 1.52
N ILE A 199 12.33 12.66 1.23
CA ILE A 199 11.31 13.52 0.66
C ILE A 199 10.21 13.64 1.72
N ILE A 200 10.10 14.84 2.30
CA ILE A 200 9.05 15.12 3.30
C ILE A 200 7.75 15.40 2.57
N LEU A 201 6.71 14.67 2.93
CA LEU A 201 5.39 14.80 2.31
C LEU A 201 4.58 15.95 2.91
N SER A 202 3.39 16.18 2.35
CA SER A 202 2.52 17.31 2.75
C SER A 202 1.98 17.21 4.19
N ASP A 203 2.00 16.02 4.78
CA ASP A 203 1.67 15.77 6.19
C ASP A 203 2.84 16.04 7.15
N GLY A 204 4.01 16.40 6.61
CA GLY A 204 5.23 16.65 7.39
C GLY A 204 6.05 15.39 7.71
N ALA A 205 5.56 14.19 7.39
CA ALA A 205 6.24 12.94 7.70
C ALA A 205 7.31 12.55 6.68
N HIS A 206 8.39 11.92 7.15
CA HIS A 206 9.33 11.19 6.33
C HIS A 206 8.75 9.82 5.99
N HIS A 207 8.46 9.59 4.73
CA HIS A 207 7.84 8.35 4.25
C HIS A 207 8.52 7.81 3.00
N THR A 208 9.03 8.69 2.14
CA THR A 208 9.59 8.31 0.84
C THR A 208 10.92 9.02 0.59
N ASN A 209 11.67 8.52 -0.39
CA ASN A 209 13.05 8.95 -0.64
C ASN A 209 13.33 9.11 -2.13
N ALA A 210 14.30 9.98 -2.45
CA ALA A 210 15.12 9.80 -3.64
C ALA A 210 16.27 8.84 -3.27
N THR A 211 16.55 7.85 -4.10
CA THR A 211 17.57 6.82 -3.85
C THR A 211 18.55 6.78 -5.01
N TYR A 212 19.82 6.56 -4.68
CA TYR A 212 20.93 6.66 -5.61
C TYR A 212 21.76 5.38 -5.58
N PHE A 213 22.25 5.00 -6.76
CA PHE A 213 23.06 3.81 -6.99
C PHE A 213 24.33 4.25 -7.70
N ASN A 214 25.46 4.03 -7.05
CA ASN A 214 26.79 4.37 -7.58
C ASN A 214 27.70 3.14 -7.48
N ASP A 215 27.82 2.42 -8.58
CA ASP A 215 28.53 1.15 -8.68
C ASP A 215 28.10 0.08 -7.65
N VAL A 216 26.79 0.06 -7.32
CA VAL A 216 26.21 -0.94 -6.40
C VAL A 216 26.36 -2.34 -6.99
N ARG A 217 26.92 -3.27 -6.20
CA ARG A 217 27.22 -4.63 -6.63
C ARG A 217 26.12 -5.59 -6.25
N VAL A 218 25.55 -6.25 -7.23
CA VAL A 218 24.42 -7.18 -7.05
C VAL A 218 24.79 -8.55 -7.63
N PRO A 219 24.91 -9.60 -6.80
CA PRO A 219 25.18 -10.96 -7.30
C PRO A 219 24.14 -11.40 -8.33
N VAL A 220 24.55 -12.14 -9.38
CA VAL A 220 23.64 -12.63 -10.42
C VAL A 220 22.50 -13.49 -9.88
N GLU A 221 22.71 -14.16 -8.76
CA GLU A 221 21.70 -14.96 -8.07
C GLU A 221 20.56 -14.13 -7.46
N MET A 222 20.73 -12.79 -7.38
CA MET A 222 19.72 -11.83 -6.95
C MET A 222 18.85 -11.32 -8.11
N LEU A 223 19.06 -11.78 -9.34
CA LEU A 223 18.14 -11.58 -10.45
C LEU A 223 16.86 -12.38 -10.21
N VAL A 224 15.71 -11.73 -10.30
CA VAL A 224 14.41 -12.39 -10.14
C VAL A 224 13.80 -12.73 -11.50
N GLY A 225 13.50 -14.00 -11.69
CA GLY A 225 13.04 -14.53 -12.98
C GLY A 225 14.14 -14.52 -14.03
N GLU A 226 13.81 -14.23 -15.29
CA GLU A 226 14.72 -14.20 -16.42
C GLU A 226 15.23 -12.77 -16.68
N GLU A 227 16.48 -12.65 -17.09
CA GLU A 227 17.06 -11.38 -17.53
C GLU A 227 16.27 -10.80 -18.70
N ASN A 228 16.03 -9.49 -18.70
CA ASN A 228 15.24 -8.76 -19.68
C ASN A 228 13.73 -9.09 -19.72
N ALA A 229 13.22 -9.91 -18.78
CA ALA A 229 11.81 -10.27 -18.67
C ALA A 229 11.08 -9.56 -17.49
N GLY A 230 11.73 -8.60 -16.83
CA GLY A 230 11.22 -7.93 -15.62
C GLY A 230 9.91 -7.16 -15.83
N TRP A 231 9.61 -6.69 -17.05
CA TRP A 231 8.35 -6.01 -17.32
C TRP A 231 7.11 -6.85 -16.99
N ARG A 232 7.18 -8.14 -17.25
CA ARG A 232 6.10 -9.08 -16.91
C ARG A 232 5.89 -9.16 -15.40
N LEU A 233 6.97 -9.16 -14.62
CA LEU A 233 6.90 -9.16 -13.15
C LEU A 233 6.26 -7.88 -12.65
N ILE A 234 6.72 -6.71 -13.15
CA ILE A 234 6.17 -5.38 -12.81
C ILE A 234 4.67 -5.31 -13.06
N THR A 235 4.21 -5.72 -14.24
CA THR A 235 2.78 -5.63 -14.58
C THR A 235 1.92 -6.57 -13.74
N THR A 236 2.40 -7.75 -13.41
CA THR A 236 1.71 -8.69 -12.52
C THR A 236 1.58 -8.11 -11.10
N GLN A 237 2.66 -7.56 -10.57
CA GLN A 237 2.69 -6.94 -9.24
C GLN A 237 1.77 -5.73 -9.12
N LEU A 238 1.79 -4.84 -10.12
CA LEU A 238 0.93 -3.66 -10.13
C LEU A 238 -0.57 -4.02 -10.12
N ASN A 239 -0.96 -5.16 -10.69
CA ASN A 239 -2.35 -5.61 -10.62
C ASN A 239 -2.76 -5.99 -9.19
N HIS A 240 -1.88 -6.64 -8.42
CA HIS A 240 -2.11 -6.95 -7.01
C HIS A 240 -2.08 -5.69 -6.14
N GLU A 241 -1.14 -4.78 -6.36
CA GLU A 241 -1.01 -3.53 -5.61
C GLU A 241 -2.25 -2.64 -5.73
N ARG A 242 -2.86 -2.54 -6.90
CA ARG A 242 -4.04 -1.71 -7.15
C ARG A 242 -5.20 -1.99 -6.21
N VAL A 243 -5.45 -3.26 -5.89
CA VAL A 243 -6.53 -3.67 -4.96
C VAL A 243 -6.26 -3.17 -3.55
N MET A 244 -4.98 -3.10 -3.17
CA MET A 244 -4.56 -2.75 -1.81
C MET A 244 -4.49 -1.24 -1.53
N LEU A 245 -4.44 -0.40 -2.58
CA LEU A 245 -4.33 1.05 -2.43
C LEU A 245 -5.62 1.72 -1.94
N GLY A 246 -6.76 1.06 -2.07
CA GLY A 246 -8.07 1.58 -1.64
C GLY A 246 -8.80 0.71 -0.64
N PRO A 247 -8.19 0.31 0.50
CA PRO A 247 -8.89 -0.51 1.48
C PRO A 247 -10.05 0.26 2.12
N ALA A 248 -11.23 -0.36 2.17
CA ALA A 248 -12.43 0.24 2.75
C ALA A 248 -12.26 0.56 4.25
N GLY A 249 -11.32 -0.10 4.92
CA GLY A 249 -10.95 0.15 6.32
C GLY A 249 -10.55 1.59 6.59
N LYS A 250 -9.86 2.28 5.66
CA LYS A 250 -9.53 3.71 5.82
C LYS A 250 -10.77 4.59 5.90
N VAL A 251 -11.77 4.35 5.06
CA VAL A 251 -13.04 5.09 5.10
C VAL A 251 -13.82 4.75 6.38
N ALA A 252 -13.79 3.46 6.79
CA ALA A 252 -14.39 3.03 8.04
C ALA A 252 -13.78 3.72 9.26
N ALA A 253 -12.46 3.91 9.32
CA ALA A 253 -11.78 4.62 10.39
C ALA A 253 -12.27 6.07 10.53
N ILE A 254 -12.38 6.80 9.41
CA ILE A 254 -12.89 8.17 9.41
C ILE A 254 -14.36 8.18 9.86
N TYR A 255 -15.19 7.27 9.31
CA TYR A 255 -16.58 7.15 9.71
C TYR A 255 -16.73 6.92 11.21
N ASP A 256 -16.01 5.95 11.78
CA ASP A 256 -16.14 5.57 13.18
C ASP A 256 -15.76 6.73 14.12
N LYS A 257 -14.64 7.42 13.84
CA LYS A 257 -14.19 8.54 14.66
C LYS A 257 -15.13 9.73 14.59
N VAL A 258 -15.54 10.15 13.38
CA VAL A 258 -16.45 11.27 13.19
C VAL A 258 -17.85 10.98 13.74
N HIS A 259 -18.37 9.77 13.51
CA HIS A 259 -19.65 9.36 14.07
C HIS A 259 -19.63 9.33 15.60
N ALA A 260 -18.58 8.75 16.20
CA ALA A 260 -18.43 8.70 17.65
C ALA A 260 -18.31 10.09 18.27
N TRP A 261 -17.59 11.00 17.63
CA TRP A 261 -17.47 12.40 18.06
C TRP A 261 -18.81 13.14 17.89
N ALA A 262 -19.47 13.04 16.75
CA ALA A 262 -20.72 13.72 16.47
C ALA A 262 -21.90 13.25 17.34
N SER A 263 -21.83 12.02 17.87
CA SER A 263 -22.85 11.43 18.76
C SER A 263 -22.75 11.91 20.21
N LYS A 264 -21.76 12.73 20.55
CA LYS A 264 -21.57 13.28 21.91
C LYS A 264 -21.95 14.76 21.93
N PRO A 265 -22.56 15.27 23.03
CA PRO A 265 -22.77 16.71 23.18
C PRO A 265 -21.42 17.43 23.30
N GLY A 266 -21.25 18.51 22.55
CA GLY A 266 -20.13 19.44 22.70
C GLY A 266 -20.28 20.29 23.97
N GLY A 267 -19.26 21.08 24.32
CA GLY A 267 -19.27 21.97 25.48
C GLY A 267 -20.36 23.02 25.46
N ASN A 268 -20.93 23.33 24.30
CA ASN A 268 -22.11 24.18 24.13
C ASN A 268 -23.46 23.44 24.32
N GLY A 269 -23.43 22.14 24.63
CA GLY A 269 -24.62 21.28 24.80
C GLY A 269 -25.28 20.82 23.50
N VAL A 270 -24.70 21.17 22.33
CA VAL A 270 -25.19 20.70 21.02
C VAL A 270 -24.62 19.34 20.71
N THR A 271 -25.47 18.41 20.28
CA THR A 271 -25.07 17.09 19.76
C THR A 271 -25.06 17.15 18.23
N PRO A 272 -23.88 17.18 17.58
CA PRO A 272 -23.80 17.44 16.13
C PRO A 272 -24.65 16.50 15.28
N ILE A 273 -24.75 15.21 15.63
CA ILE A 273 -25.51 14.21 14.86
C ILE A 273 -27.02 14.46 14.82
N GLU A 274 -27.55 15.32 15.71
CA GLU A 274 -28.97 15.69 15.70
C GLU A 274 -29.34 16.69 14.59
N HIS A 275 -28.33 17.23 13.88
CA HIS A 275 -28.56 18.14 12.76
C HIS A 275 -28.68 17.37 11.43
N ASP A 276 -29.69 17.70 10.63
CA ASP A 276 -30.00 17.04 9.35
C ASP A 276 -28.83 17.06 8.34
N ASP A 277 -28.06 18.15 8.29
CA ASP A 277 -26.91 18.25 7.42
C ASP A 277 -25.76 17.34 7.87
N VAL A 278 -25.54 17.17 9.17
CA VAL A 278 -24.57 16.22 9.72
C VAL A 278 -25.00 14.77 9.42
N LEU A 279 -26.28 14.44 9.66
CA LEU A 279 -26.82 13.12 9.31
C LEU A 279 -26.65 12.81 7.83
N ARG A 280 -26.91 13.78 6.94
CA ARG A 280 -26.73 13.63 5.49
C ARG A 280 -25.26 13.37 5.13
N LEU A 281 -24.32 14.15 5.70
CA LEU A 281 -22.88 13.99 5.41
C LEU A 281 -22.32 12.69 5.97
N ILE A 282 -22.67 12.29 7.19
CA ILE A 282 -22.32 10.98 7.77
C ILE A 282 -22.91 9.85 6.95
N GLY A 283 -24.16 10.01 6.46
CA GLY A 283 -24.80 9.05 5.55
C GLY A 283 -24.04 8.90 4.24
N GLU A 284 -23.53 10.01 3.64
CA GLU A 284 -22.69 9.97 2.44
C GLU A 284 -21.38 9.20 2.72
N ILE A 285 -20.69 9.49 3.83
CA ILE A 285 -19.47 8.77 4.24
C ILE A 285 -19.76 7.26 4.39
N LYS A 286 -20.86 6.90 5.05
CA LYS A 286 -21.28 5.50 5.23
C LYS A 286 -21.54 4.81 3.91
N ALA A 287 -22.22 5.47 2.98
CA ALA A 287 -22.49 4.93 1.64
C ALA A 287 -21.20 4.69 0.87
N ILE A 288 -20.26 5.65 0.88
CA ILE A 288 -18.94 5.50 0.24
C ILE A 288 -18.19 4.32 0.84
N TRP A 289 -18.16 4.19 2.17
CA TRP A 289 -17.54 3.03 2.83
C TRP A 289 -18.11 1.71 2.32
N ARG A 290 -19.46 1.57 2.36
CA ARG A 290 -20.11 0.30 1.95
C ARG A 290 -19.88 -0.03 0.49
N ILE A 291 -19.91 0.96 -0.41
CA ILE A 291 -19.59 0.76 -1.83
C ILE A 291 -18.13 0.31 -1.99
N ASN A 292 -17.19 0.98 -1.33
CA ASN A 292 -15.76 0.61 -1.40
C ASN A 292 -15.53 -0.81 -0.89
N GLU A 293 -16.17 -1.18 0.21
CA GLU A 293 -16.10 -2.53 0.78
C GLU A 293 -16.63 -3.58 -0.20
N LEU A 294 -17.77 -3.34 -0.86
CA LEU A 294 -18.32 -4.24 -1.87
C LEU A 294 -17.39 -4.38 -3.08
N LEU A 295 -16.77 -3.30 -3.54
CA LEU A 295 -15.79 -3.35 -4.63
C LEU A 295 -14.54 -4.15 -4.22
N ASN A 296 -14.04 -3.99 -2.99
CA ASN A 296 -12.96 -4.80 -2.45
C ASN A 296 -13.33 -6.30 -2.45
N TRP A 297 -14.54 -6.64 -1.98
CA TRP A 297 -15.03 -8.03 -1.98
C TRP A 297 -15.20 -8.59 -3.39
N GLN A 298 -15.69 -7.80 -4.33
CA GLN A 298 -15.86 -8.23 -5.73
C GLN A 298 -14.51 -8.65 -6.32
N VAL A 299 -13.47 -7.85 -6.13
CA VAL A 299 -12.14 -8.19 -6.64
C VAL A 299 -11.55 -9.40 -5.91
N ALA A 300 -11.67 -9.46 -4.58
CA ALA A 300 -11.19 -10.61 -3.80
C ALA A 300 -11.88 -11.92 -4.17
N ALA A 301 -13.19 -11.88 -4.46
CA ALA A 301 -13.95 -13.05 -4.89
C ALA A 301 -13.58 -13.57 -6.29
N GLY A 302 -12.87 -12.79 -7.11
CA GLY A 302 -12.33 -13.20 -8.42
C GLY A 302 -11.20 -14.22 -8.33
N GLY A 303 -10.66 -14.48 -7.14
CA GLY A 303 -9.60 -15.47 -6.92
C GLY A 303 -8.24 -15.04 -7.47
N GLU A 304 -7.48 -15.99 -8.03
CA GLU A 304 -6.12 -15.75 -8.53
C GLU A 304 -6.07 -14.93 -9.82
N GLU A 305 -7.12 -14.97 -10.63
CA GLU A 305 -7.23 -14.19 -11.86
C GLU A 305 -7.94 -12.86 -11.58
N ILE A 306 -7.15 -11.85 -11.23
CA ILE A 306 -7.67 -10.50 -11.00
C ILE A 306 -8.14 -9.89 -12.32
N ASN A 307 -9.44 -9.54 -12.40
CA ASN A 307 -9.95 -8.73 -13.49
C ASN A 307 -9.33 -7.33 -13.45
N VAL A 308 -8.56 -6.98 -14.48
CA VAL A 308 -7.80 -5.72 -14.56
C VAL A 308 -8.72 -4.50 -14.49
N ALA A 309 -9.91 -4.56 -15.12
CA ALA A 309 -10.87 -3.46 -15.12
C ALA A 309 -11.49 -3.26 -13.74
N ASP A 310 -11.85 -4.36 -13.04
CA ASP A 310 -12.43 -4.30 -11.70
C ASP A 310 -11.40 -3.79 -10.67
N ALA A 311 -10.16 -4.26 -10.75
CA ALA A 311 -9.08 -3.77 -9.90
C ALA A 311 -8.81 -2.26 -10.13
N ALA A 312 -8.78 -1.83 -11.40
CA ALA A 312 -8.61 -0.43 -11.76
C ALA A 312 -9.80 0.43 -11.28
N ALA A 313 -11.03 -0.05 -11.43
CA ALA A 313 -12.24 0.66 -10.97
C ALA A 313 -12.26 0.79 -9.44
N THR A 314 -11.92 -0.27 -8.73
CA THR A 314 -11.81 -0.26 -7.26
C THR A 314 -10.76 0.74 -6.79
N LYS A 315 -9.59 0.79 -7.44
CA LYS A 315 -8.53 1.76 -7.13
C LYS A 315 -9.00 3.19 -7.37
N VAL A 316 -9.57 3.50 -8.53
CA VAL A 316 -10.09 4.85 -8.85
C VAL A 316 -11.14 5.27 -7.84
N PHE A 317 -12.13 4.41 -7.58
CA PHE A 317 -13.18 4.72 -6.61
C PHE A 317 -12.61 4.96 -5.20
N GLY A 318 -11.85 4.01 -4.67
CA GLY A 318 -11.32 4.07 -3.31
C GLY A 318 -10.45 5.30 -3.08
N THR A 319 -9.51 5.58 -4.00
CA THR A 319 -8.54 6.67 -3.84
C THR A 319 -9.14 8.07 -4.02
N GLU A 320 -10.13 8.24 -4.89
CA GLU A 320 -10.82 9.53 -5.04
C GLU A 320 -11.87 9.78 -3.96
N ARG A 321 -12.56 8.71 -3.55
CA ARG A 321 -13.61 8.83 -2.53
C ARG A 321 -13.05 9.04 -1.14
N ILE A 322 -11.88 8.49 -0.78
CA ILE A 322 -11.26 8.77 0.52
C ILE A 322 -10.91 10.27 0.66
N GLN A 323 -10.46 10.94 -0.41
CA GLN A 323 -10.23 12.38 -0.40
C GLN A 323 -11.54 13.17 -0.22
N ARG A 324 -12.64 12.71 -0.82
CA ARG A 324 -13.99 13.30 -0.57
C ARG A 324 -14.41 13.10 0.87
N VAL A 325 -14.21 11.90 1.41
CA VAL A 325 -14.56 11.56 2.81
C VAL A 325 -13.80 12.43 3.80
N GLY A 326 -12.49 12.66 3.58
CA GLY A 326 -11.71 13.59 4.42
C GLY A 326 -12.33 14.97 4.48
N ARG A 327 -12.64 15.56 3.32
CA ARG A 327 -13.30 16.89 3.26
C ARG A 327 -14.67 16.94 3.94
N LEU A 328 -15.49 15.89 3.78
CA LEU A 328 -16.78 15.81 4.48
C LEU A 328 -16.61 15.74 6.00
N ALA A 329 -15.63 14.97 6.46
CA ALA A 329 -15.31 14.85 7.88
C ALA A 329 -14.85 16.18 8.47
N GLU A 330 -13.94 16.87 7.80
CA GLU A 330 -13.47 18.22 8.19
C GLU A 330 -14.59 19.26 8.19
N GLU A 331 -15.51 19.19 7.21
CA GLU A 331 -16.69 20.07 7.15
C GLU A 331 -17.59 19.87 8.38
N ILE A 332 -17.87 18.62 8.77
CA ILE A 332 -18.68 18.30 9.96
C ILE A 332 -18.00 18.83 11.23
N VAL A 333 -16.74 18.45 11.44
CA VAL A 333 -16.03 18.77 12.68
C VAL A 333 -15.69 20.26 12.76
N GLY A 334 -15.32 20.88 11.65
CA GLY A 334 -15.03 22.33 11.59
C GLY A 334 -16.25 23.21 11.79
N LYS A 335 -17.45 22.76 11.39
CA LYS A 335 -18.69 23.52 11.55
C LYS A 335 -19.27 23.45 12.96
N TYR A 336 -19.22 22.31 13.60
CA TYR A 336 -19.89 22.04 14.87
C TYR A 336 -18.95 21.88 16.05
N GLY A 337 -17.65 21.70 15.81
CA GLY A 337 -16.65 21.50 16.86
C GLY A 337 -16.05 22.81 17.36
N ASN A 338 -15.61 22.79 18.61
CA ASN A 338 -14.82 23.85 19.20
C ASN A 338 -13.36 23.40 19.31
N PRO A 339 -12.41 23.98 18.57
CA PRO A 339 -10.99 23.58 18.62
C PRO A 339 -10.33 23.78 20.01
N ALA A 340 -10.96 24.52 20.93
CA ALA A 340 -10.48 24.62 22.30
C ALA A 340 -10.78 23.37 23.14
N GLU A 341 -11.64 22.48 22.66
CA GLU A 341 -11.94 21.18 23.29
C GLU A 341 -10.95 20.13 22.78
N SER A 342 -10.25 19.43 23.71
CA SER A 342 -9.22 18.43 23.39
C SER A 342 -9.69 17.40 22.35
N ALA A 343 -10.86 16.79 22.57
CA ALA A 343 -11.40 15.77 21.67
C ALA A 343 -11.67 16.29 20.25
N THR A 344 -12.03 17.56 20.09
CA THR A 344 -12.21 18.20 18.78
C THR A 344 -10.86 18.52 18.14
N ALA A 345 -9.92 19.07 18.90
CA ALA A 345 -8.58 19.39 18.44
C ALA A 345 -7.85 18.14 17.95
N GLU A 346 -7.84 17.06 18.74
CA GLU A 346 -7.23 15.78 18.39
C GLU A 346 -7.85 15.17 17.12
N LEU A 347 -9.17 15.23 16.99
CA LEU A 347 -9.85 14.71 15.80
C LEU A 347 -9.51 15.54 14.55
N LEU A 348 -9.46 16.87 14.65
CA LEU A 348 -9.08 17.75 13.53
C LEU A 348 -7.64 17.52 13.11
N GLU A 349 -6.70 17.39 14.03
CA GLU A 349 -5.30 17.08 13.75
C GLU A 349 -5.15 15.74 13.04
N TRP A 350 -5.84 14.70 13.53
CA TRP A 350 -5.85 13.40 12.89
C TRP A 350 -6.46 13.45 11.49
N LEU A 351 -7.59 14.14 11.28
CA LEU A 351 -8.23 14.31 9.98
C LEU A 351 -7.33 15.05 8.98
N ASP A 352 -6.67 16.13 9.40
CA ASP A 352 -5.72 16.89 8.58
C ASP A 352 -4.57 15.98 8.10
N SER A 353 -3.98 15.21 9.02
CA SER A 353 -2.94 14.23 8.70
C SER A 353 -3.44 13.19 7.69
N GLN A 354 -4.62 12.58 7.93
CA GLN A 354 -5.20 11.59 7.01
C GLN A 354 -5.52 12.20 5.63
N THR A 355 -6.08 13.40 5.59
CA THR A 355 -6.42 14.10 4.34
C THR A 355 -5.16 14.35 3.51
N LYS A 356 -4.10 14.86 4.12
CA LYS A 356 -2.80 15.09 3.47
C LYS A 356 -2.17 13.80 2.95
N ARG A 357 -2.16 12.73 3.76
CA ARG A 357 -1.65 11.40 3.36
C ARG A 357 -2.39 10.81 2.16
N ASN A 358 -3.69 11.06 2.08
CA ASN A 358 -4.51 10.51 1.00
C ASN A 358 -4.40 11.28 -0.32
N LEU A 359 -3.62 12.38 -0.40
CA LEU A 359 -3.40 13.10 -1.67
C LEU A 359 -2.56 12.28 -2.65
N VAL A 360 -1.56 11.54 -2.17
CA VAL A 360 -0.62 10.80 -3.02
C VAL A 360 -1.21 9.52 -3.63
N ILE A 361 -2.25 8.94 -3.01
CA ILE A 361 -2.74 7.60 -3.40
C ILE A 361 -3.39 7.52 -4.78
N THR A 362 -3.72 8.65 -5.41
CA THR A 362 -4.20 8.70 -6.79
C THR A 362 -3.08 8.51 -7.82
N PHE A 363 -1.81 8.62 -7.40
CA PHE A 363 -0.61 8.47 -8.25
C PHE A 363 0.02 7.07 -8.13
N GLY A 364 0.18 6.54 -6.92
CA GLY A 364 0.81 5.24 -6.69
C GLY A 364 0.08 4.07 -7.36
N GLY A 365 0.81 3.00 -7.73
CA GLY A 365 0.25 1.83 -8.42
C GLY A 365 -0.29 2.10 -9.82
N GLY A 366 0.12 3.21 -10.43
CA GLY A 366 -0.39 3.79 -11.67
C GLY A 366 -1.42 4.89 -11.44
N VAL A 367 -1.25 6.03 -12.11
CA VAL A 367 -2.14 7.20 -11.96
C VAL A 367 -3.58 6.87 -12.36
N ASN A 368 -4.55 7.54 -11.73
CA ASN A 368 -5.97 7.27 -11.97
C ASN A 368 -6.39 7.44 -13.42
N GLU A 369 -5.72 8.31 -14.19
CA GLU A 369 -5.93 8.49 -15.63
C GLU A 369 -5.61 7.20 -16.40
N VAL A 370 -4.49 6.55 -16.09
CA VAL A 370 -4.13 5.24 -16.68
C VAL A 370 -5.11 4.15 -16.24
N MET A 371 -5.58 4.19 -14.99
CA MET A 371 -6.61 3.25 -14.53
C MET A 371 -7.91 3.40 -15.33
N ARG A 372 -8.33 4.63 -15.64
CA ARG A 372 -9.50 4.88 -16.49
C ARG A 372 -9.31 4.37 -17.91
N GLU A 373 -8.10 4.50 -18.49
CA GLU A 373 -7.79 3.87 -19.80
C GLU A 373 -7.91 2.34 -19.72
N MET A 374 -7.44 1.73 -18.63
CA MET A 374 -7.56 0.27 -18.43
C MET A 374 -9.02 -0.18 -18.31
N ILE A 375 -9.85 0.57 -17.57
CA ILE A 375 -11.29 0.32 -17.47
C ILE A 375 -11.92 0.41 -18.86
N ALA A 376 -11.62 1.47 -19.62
CA ALA A 376 -12.15 1.68 -20.96
C ALA A 376 -11.76 0.53 -21.92
N ALA A 377 -10.47 0.18 -21.94
CA ALA A 377 -9.97 -0.85 -22.86
C ALA A 377 -10.38 -2.27 -22.47
N SER A 378 -10.24 -2.65 -21.18
CA SER A 378 -10.42 -4.03 -20.72
C SER A 378 -11.83 -4.31 -20.22
N GLY A 379 -12.53 -3.30 -19.69
CA GLY A 379 -13.90 -3.46 -19.16
C GLY A 379 -14.99 -3.09 -20.17
N LEU A 380 -14.75 -2.06 -20.99
CA LEU A 380 -15.75 -1.53 -21.92
C LEU A 380 -15.40 -1.81 -23.40
N ASN A 381 -14.28 -2.48 -23.68
CA ASN A 381 -13.78 -2.79 -25.01
C ASN A 381 -13.61 -1.55 -25.93
N VAL A 382 -13.30 -0.39 -25.34
CA VAL A 382 -13.01 0.82 -26.10
C VAL A 382 -11.64 0.67 -26.75
N PRO A 383 -11.50 0.97 -28.06
CA PRO A 383 -10.20 0.90 -28.74
C PRO A 383 -9.15 1.79 -28.07
N ARG A 384 -7.93 1.26 -27.89
CA ARG A 384 -6.82 2.06 -27.38
C ARG A 384 -6.39 3.11 -28.40
N VAL A 385 -6.13 4.33 -27.94
CA VAL A 385 -5.50 5.35 -28.78
C VAL A 385 -4.05 4.92 -29.05
N PRO A 386 -3.60 4.88 -30.32
CA PRO A 386 -2.18 4.62 -30.62
C PRO A 386 -1.29 5.64 -29.91
N ARG A 387 -0.26 5.17 -29.23
CA ARG A 387 0.75 6.00 -28.56
C ARG A 387 2.04 6.04 -29.36
#